data_6900cf9ac581de319bc3eba0a1dd9a53
#
_entry.id   6900cf9ac581de319bc3eba0a1dd9a53
#
_cell.length_a   1.000
_cell.length_b   1.000
_cell.length_c   1.000
_cell.angle_alpha   90.00
_cell.angle_beta   90.00
_cell.angle_gamma   90.00
#
_symmetry.space_group_name_H-M   'P 1'
#
loop_
_entity.id
_entity.type
_entity.pdbx_description
1 polymer ?
#
loop_
_entity_poly.entity_id
_entity_poly.type
_entity_poly.pdbx_seq_one_letter_code
_entity_poly.pdbx_strand_id
1 'polypeptide(L)'
;LISAAALVLSLSLGSVSIPIKQVFGILFGKPALKESWTTIVLNFRLTKALTAVLTGAALSVAGLQMQTMFRNPLADPFILGINSGASLGVALAVLAIGTTGSILLAGISTAGDLGLALAASIGAGLVLGLILLVGRRVKNPTTLLILGLMFGYAASAVTSLLIYFSLPERIQAYTVWSYGSFSGVTWSQLRV
;
A
#
# COMPACT_ATOMS: atom_id res chain seq x y z
N LEU A 1 4.52 -24.24 4.02
CA LEU A 1 4.22 -25.06 2.83
C LEU A 1 3.15 -24.41 1.95
N ILE A 2 1.99 -23.99 2.50
CA ILE A 2 0.88 -23.38 1.73
C ILE A 2 1.34 -22.09 1.04
N SER A 3 2.04 -21.20 1.72
CA SER A 3 2.56 -19.94 1.15
C SER A 3 3.59 -20.17 0.03
N ALA A 4 4.45 -21.17 0.17
CA ALA A 4 5.38 -21.54 -0.89
C ALA A 4 4.65 -22.11 -2.12
N ALA A 5 3.65 -22.98 -1.92
CA ALA A 5 2.81 -23.48 -3.00
C ALA A 5 2.04 -22.34 -3.70
N ALA A 6 1.44 -21.43 -2.94
CA ALA A 6 0.74 -20.27 -3.48
C ALA A 6 1.69 -19.37 -4.31
N LEU A 7 2.92 -19.17 -3.86
CA LEU A 7 3.93 -18.41 -4.60
C LEU A 7 4.26 -19.07 -5.93
N VAL A 8 4.53 -20.38 -5.94
CA VAL A 8 4.80 -21.13 -7.17
C VAL A 8 3.61 -21.09 -8.14
N LEU A 9 2.40 -21.25 -7.61
CA LEU A 9 1.17 -21.16 -8.41
C LEU A 9 0.98 -19.77 -9.00
N SER A 10 1.26 -18.70 -8.23
CA SER A 10 1.14 -17.33 -8.72
C SER A 10 2.13 -17.00 -9.84
N LEU A 11 3.29 -17.64 -9.85
CA LEU A 11 4.27 -17.52 -10.93
C LEU A 11 3.89 -18.30 -12.19
N SER A 12 3.14 -19.40 -12.05
CA SER A 12 2.73 -20.28 -13.14
C SER A 12 1.41 -19.84 -13.78
N LEU A 13 0.43 -19.47 -12.94
CA LEU A 13 -0.92 -19.10 -13.36
C LEU A 13 -1.06 -17.60 -13.61
N GLY A 14 -1.92 -17.24 -14.57
CA GLY A 14 -2.22 -15.85 -14.93
C GLY A 14 -2.86 -15.79 -16.31
N SER A 15 -2.91 -14.60 -16.93
CA SER A 15 -3.44 -14.41 -18.29
C SER A 15 -2.76 -15.31 -19.34
N VAL A 16 -1.50 -15.66 -19.11
CA VAL A 16 -0.75 -16.66 -19.89
C VAL A 16 -0.36 -17.78 -18.95
N SER A 17 -0.81 -19.02 -19.21
CA SER A 17 -0.39 -20.19 -18.44
C SER A 17 1.03 -20.60 -18.85
N ILE A 18 1.97 -20.59 -17.90
CA ILE A 18 3.36 -21.00 -18.10
C ILE A 18 3.62 -22.27 -17.30
N PRO A 19 4.04 -23.38 -17.94
CA PRO A 19 4.32 -24.62 -17.24
C PRO A 19 5.33 -24.43 -16.09
N ILE A 20 5.06 -25.03 -14.95
CA ILE A 20 5.90 -24.91 -13.73
C ILE A 20 7.37 -25.24 -14.02
N LYS A 21 7.64 -26.23 -14.86
CA LYS A 21 9.02 -26.58 -15.28
C LYS A 21 9.73 -25.41 -15.97
N GLN A 22 9.00 -24.64 -16.79
CA GLN A 22 9.55 -23.46 -17.45
C GLN A 22 9.76 -22.29 -16.46
N VAL A 23 8.86 -22.09 -15.50
CA VAL A 23 9.02 -21.09 -14.45
C VAL A 23 10.31 -21.34 -13.66
N PHE A 24 10.52 -22.57 -13.20
CA PHE A 24 11.77 -22.94 -12.51
C PHE A 24 12.98 -22.79 -13.41
N GLY A 25 12.89 -23.22 -14.68
CA GLY A 25 13.98 -23.02 -15.65
C GLY A 25 14.39 -21.56 -15.75
N ILE A 26 13.42 -20.65 -15.92
CA ILE A 26 13.65 -19.21 -16.03
C ILE A 26 14.28 -18.63 -14.75
N LEU A 27 13.78 -19.02 -13.58
CA LEU A 27 14.32 -18.58 -12.30
C LEU A 27 15.78 -19.01 -12.08
N PHE A 28 16.19 -20.16 -12.66
CA PHE A 28 17.57 -20.65 -12.63
C PHE A 28 18.39 -20.26 -13.87
N GLY A 29 17.94 -19.27 -14.64
CA GLY A 29 18.69 -18.70 -15.78
C GLY A 29 18.70 -19.58 -17.04
N LYS A 30 17.84 -20.59 -17.14
CA LYS A 30 17.70 -21.39 -18.37
C LYS A 30 16.87 -20.64 -19.40
N PRO A 31 17.18 -20.79 -20.70
CA PRO A 31 16.40 -20.18 -21.76
C PRO A 31 14.95 -20.74 -21.74
N ALA A 32 13.98 -19.83 -21.88
CA ALA A 32 12.58 -20.20 -21.99
C ALA A 32 12.26 -20.66 -23.41
N LEU A 33 11.23 -21.50 -23.56
CA LEU A 33 10.68 -21.87 -24.89
C LEU A 33 10.18 -20.67 -25.70
N LYS A 34 9.74 -19.62 -24.99
CA LYS A 34 9.32 -18.35 -25.56
C LYS A 34 9.98 -17.22 -24.79
N GLU A 35 10.64 -16.29 -25.48
CA GLU A 35 11.33 -15.15 -24.87
C GLU A 35 10.40 -14.28 -24.03
N SER A 36 9.16 -14.09 -24.49
CA SER A 36 8.12 -13.37 -23.73
C SER A 36 7.83 -13.96 -22.35
N TRP A 37 8.02 -15.27 -22.15
CA TRP A 37 7.81 -15.90 -20.85
C TRP A 37 8.84 -15.47 -19.81
N THR A 38 10.08 -15.26 -20.24
CA THR A 38 11.14 -14.72 -19.36
C THR A 38 10.75 -13.34 -18.83
N THR A 39 10.31 -12.45 -19.71
CA THR A 39 9.85 -11.11 -19.33
C THR A 39 8.62 -11.17 -18.41
N ILE A 40 7.64 -12.02 -18.71
CA ILE A 40 6.43 -12.17 -17.88
C ILE A 40 6.78 -12.68 -16.49
N VAL A 41 7.63 -13.70 -16.40
CA VAL A 41 7.97 -14.31 -15.10
C VAL A 41 8.84 -13.37 -14.27
N LEU A 42 9.92 -12.84 -14.83
CA LEU A 42 10.89 -12.04 -14.08
C LEU A 42 10.43 -10.62 -13.80
N ASN A 43 9.82 -9.92 -14.77
CA ASN A 43 9.52 -8.50 -14.62
C ASN A 43 8.11 -8.21 -14.11
N PHE A 44 7.16 -9.13 -14.28
CA PHE A 44 5.78 -8.90 -13.85
C PHE A 44 5.36 -9.81 -12.70
N ARG A 45 5.56 -11.13 -12.83
CA ARG A 45 5.06 -12.07 -11.83
C ARG A 45 5.92 -12.14 -10.57
N LEU A 46 7.24 -12.15 -10.75
CA LEU A 46 8.17 -12.25 -9.64
C LEU A 46 8.14 -10.98 -8.78
N THR A 47 8.14 -9.80 -9.40
CA THR A 47 8.01 -8.52 -8.68
C THR A 47 6.72 -8.46 -7.88
N LYS A 48 5.59 -8.79 -8.52
CA LYS A 48 4.28 -8.85 -7.87
C LYS A 48 4.25 -9.85 -6.70
N ALA A 49 4.79 -11.05 -6.91
CA ALA A 49 4.81 -12.10 -5.89
C ALA A 49 5.69 -11.73 -4.68
N LEU A 50 6.88 -11.16 -4.93
CA LEU A 50 7.76 -10.67 -3.87
C LEU A 50 7.12 -9.53 -3.08
N THR A 51 6.51 -8.55 -3.76
CA THR A 51 5.78 -7.46 -3.10
C THR A 51 4.66 -8.01 -2.21
N ALA A 52 3.87 -8.97 -2.70
CA ALA A 52 2.80 -9.59 -1.92
C ALA A 52 3.33 -10.30 -0.67
N VAL A 53 4.47 -11.02 -0.77
CA VAL A 53 5.12 -11.68 0.36
C VAL A 53 5.62 -10.67 1.38
N LEU A 54 6.33 -9.62 0.92
CA LEU A 54 6.87 -8.58 1.80
C LEU A 54 5.75 -7.81 2.51
N THR A 55 4.71 -7.42 1.77
CA THR A 55 3.55 -6.73 2.34
C THR A 55 2.81 -7.62 3.36
N GLY A 56 2.59 -8.89 3.03
CA GLY A 56 1.97 -9.85 3.94
C GLY A 56 2.80 -10.06 5.22
N ALA A 57 4.11 -10.16 5.09
CA ALA A 57 5.02 -10.27 6.25
C ALA A 57 4.97 -9.01 7.12
N ALA A 58 5.02 -7.81 6.52
CA ALA A 58 4.92 -6.54 7.24
C ALA A 58 3.58 -6.40 7.98
N LEU A 59 2.46 -6.74 7.31
CA LEU A 59 1.13 -6.72 7.93
C LEU A 59 1.02 -7.74 9.07
N SER A 60 1.62 -8.91 8.94
CA SER A 60 1.62 -9.94 9.99
C SER A 60 2.35 -9.45 11.25
N VAL A 61 3.51 -8.80 11.08
CA VAL A 61 4.27 -8.21 12.18
C VAL A 61 3.49 -7.07 12.84
N ALA A 62 2.93 -6.17 12.03
CA ALA A 62 2.12 -5.07 12.52
C ALA A 62 0.88 -5.57 13.28
N GLY A 63 0.20 -6.59 12.75
CA GLY A 63 -0.94 -7.23 13.40
C GLY A 63 -0.57 -7.85 14.77
N LEU A 64 0.55 -8.59 14.82
CA LEU A 64 1.03 -9.18 16.06
C LEU A 64 1.37 -8.10 17.12
N GLN A 65 2.00 -7.00 16.70
CA GLN A 65 2.28 -5.88 17.60
C GLN A 65 1.00 -5.27 18.17
N MET A 66 -0.02 -5.07 17.33
CA MET A 66 -1.32 -4.54 17.75
C MET A 66 -2.03 -5.47 18.70
N GLN A 67 -2.10 -6.76 18.40
CA GLN A 67 -2.70 -7.77 19.28
C GLN A 67 -2.02 -7.83 20.65
N THR A 68 -0.69 -7.74 20.67
CA THR A 68 0.09 -7.73 21.91
C THR A 68 -0.13 -6.45 22.69
N MET A 69 -0.09 -5.28 22.04
CA MET A 69 -0.25 -3.98 22.70
C MET A 69 -1.63 -3.81 23.32
N PHE A 70 -2.68 -4.25 22.62
CA PHE A 70 -4.06 -4.15 23.11
C PHE A 70 -4.52 -5.39 23.90
N ARG A 71 -3.68 -6.41 24.01
CA ARG A 71 -4.02 -7.71 24.62
C ARG A 71 -5.35 -8.27 24.09
N ASN A 72 -5.57 -8.10 22.81
CA ASN A 72 -6.79 -8.49 22.13
C ASN A 72 -6.43 -9.16 20.79
N PRO A 73 -6.77 -10.44 20.58
CA PRO A 73 -6.47 -11.16 19.34
C PRO A 73 -7.23 -10.61 18.12
N LEU A 74 -8.25 -9.78 18.31
CA LEU A 74 -9.01 -9.13 17.27
C LEU A 74 -8.49 -7.72 16.92
N ALA A 75 -7.41 -7.26 17.57
CA ALA A 75 -6.84 -5.96 17.27
C ALA A 75 -6.18 -5.97 15.89
N ASP A 76 -6.49 -4.93 15.11
CA ASP A 76 -6.06 -4.75 13.73
C ASP A 76 -5.27 -3.43 13.60
N PRO A 77 -4.18 -3.38 12.81
CA PRO A 77 -3.41 -2.16 12.57
C PRO A 77 -4.23 -1.00 11.99
N PHE A 78 -5.29 -1.30 11.25
CA PHE A 78 -6.13 -0.29 10.60
C PHE A 78 -7.03 0.48 11.58
N ILE A 79 -7.31 -0.08 12.77
CA ILE A 79 -8.18 0.56 13.79
C ILE A 79 -7.63 1.91 14.26
N LEU A 80 -6.31 2.10 14.22
CA LEU A 80 -5.66 3.37 14.58
C LEU A 80 -5.85 4.49 13.53
N GLY A 81 -6.67 4.31 12.50
CA GLY A 81 -6.91 5.33 11.49
C GLY A 81 -5.72 5.62 10.56
N ILE A 82 -4.67 4.81 10.61
CA ILE A 82 -3.45 4.94 9.79
C ILE A 82 -3.82 4.89 8.31
N ASN A 83 -4.74 3.99 7.93
CA ASN A 83 -5.20 3.88 6.54
C ASN A 83 -5.94 5.14 6.07
N SER A 84 -6.77 5.75 6.91
CA SER A 84 -7.41 7.03 6.59
C SER A 84 -6.40 8.15 6.45
N GLY A 85 -5.32 8.14 7.24
CA GLY A 85 -4.19 9.04 7.10
C GLY A 85 -3.46 8.86 5.78
N ALA A 86 -3.17 7.63 5.37
CA ALA A 86 -2.58 7.32 4.07
C ALA A 86 -3.46 7.84 2.93
N SER A 87 -4.76 7.56 2.99
CA SER A 87 -5.75 8.03 2.01
C SER A 87 -5.81 9.55 1.94
N LEU A 88 -5.74 10.25 3.08
CA LEU A 88 -5.69 11.72 3.13
C LEU A 88 -4.40 12.24 2.49
N GLY A 89 -3.25 11.63 2.76
CA GLY A 89 -1.98 12.01 2.15
C GLY A 89 -2.03 11.94 0.62
N VAL A 90 -2.57 10.85 0.07
CA VAL A 90 -2.76 10.70 -1.38
C VAL A 90 -3.82 11.65 -1.91
N ALA A 91 -4.94 11.84 -1.19
CA ALA A 91 -5.97 12.79 -1.57
C ALA A 91 -5.39 14.21 -1.70
N LEU A 92 -4.57 14.65 -0.76
CA LEU A 92 -3.87 15.92 -0.85
C LEU A 92 -2.94 15.98 -2.07
N ALA A 93 -2.18 14.92 -2.34
CA ALA A 93 -1.29 14.86 -3.50
C ALA A 93 -2.04 14.88 -4.84
N VAL A 94 -3.13 14.13 -4.98
CA VAL A 94 -3.85 13.97 -6.25
C VAL A 94 -4.92 15.05 -6.46
N LEU A 95 -5.69 15.37 -5.41
CA LEU A 95 -6.88 16.21 -5.52
C LEU A 95 -6.56 17.70 -5.30
N ALA A 96 -5.68 18.05 -4.36
CA ALA A 96 -5.40 19.44 -4.01
C ALA A 96 -4.41 20.14 -4.96
N ILE A 97 -3.49 19.42 -5.59
CA ILE A 97 -2.43 20.02 -6.46
C ILE A 97 -2.99 20.85 -7.60
N GLY A 98 -4.18 20.56 -8.06
CA GLY A 98 -4.76 21.27 -9.20
C GLY A 98 -5.37 22.62 -8.90
N THR A 99 -5.56 22.98 -7.65
CA THR A 99 -6.19 24.26 -7.26
C THR A 99 -5.17 25.34 -6.86
N THR A 100 -3.97 24.96 -6.47
CA THR A 100 -3.00 25.90 -5.88
C THR A 100 -1.60 25.84 -6.45
N GLY A 101 -1.30 25.01 -7.45
CA GLY A 101 0.00 25.00 -8.14
C GLY A 101 1.23 24.99 -7.21
N SER A 102 1.10 24.40 -6.01
CA SER A 102 2.20 24.43 -5.04
C SER A 102 3.36 23.56 -5.53
N ILE A 103 4.51 24.16 -5.73
CA ILE A 103 5.77 23.57 -6.16
C ILE A 103 6.15 22.35 -5.30
N LEU A 104 5.84 22.39 -4.01
CA LEU A 104 6.09 21.28 -3.07
C LEU A 104 5.33 19.99 -3.43
N LEU A 105 4.07 20.12 -3.85
CA LEU A 105 3.24 18.97 -4.21
C LEU A 105 3.44 18.54 -5.66
N ALA A 106 3.85 19.45 -6.55
CA ALA A 106 4.19 19.14 -7.95
C ALA A 106 5.33 18.13 -8.04
N GLY A 107 6.33 18.19 -7.17
CA GLY A 107 7.41 17.21 -7.08
C GLY A 107 6.92 15.81 -6.74
N ILE A 108 5.93 15.69 -5.87
CA ILE A 108 5.35 14.40 -5.47
C ILE A 108 4.53 13.81 -6.62
N SER A 109 3.75 14.62 -7.34
CA SER A 109 2.94 14.13 -8.47
C SER A 109 3.77 13.74 -9.69
N THR A 110 4.91 14.39 -9.92
CA THR A 110 5.83 14.04 -11.02
C THR A 110 6.66 12.79 -10.73
N ALA A 111 6.81 12.40 -9.43
CA ALA A 111 7.50 11.18 -9.03
C ALA A 111 6.67 9.89 -9.30
N GLY A 112 5.46 10.00 -9.87
CA GLY A 112 4.62 8.87 -10.22
C GLY A 112 4.23 8.01 -8.99
N ASP A 113 4.31 6.69 -9.12
CA ASP A 113 3.91 5.75 -8.06
C ASP A 113 4.71 5.91 -6.76
N LEU A 114 6.00 6.26 -6.85
CA LEU A 114 6.83 6.55 -5.66
C LEU A 114 6.35 7.80 -4.93
N GLY A 115 5.94 8.83 -5.67
CA GLY A 115 5.36 10.04 -5.08
C GLY A 115 4.08 9.77 -4.30
N LEU A 116 3.20 8.92 -4.85
CA LEU A 116 1.98 8.50 -4.16
C LEU A 116 2.28 7.64 -2.92
N ALA A 117 3.27 6.75 -3.00
CA ALA A 117 3.70 5.95 -1.85
C ALA A 117 4.26 6.83 -0.73
N LEU A 118 5.07 7.84 -1.06
CA LEU A 118 5.57 8.84 -0.10
C LEU A 118 4.44 9.66 0.51
N ALA A 119 3.50 10.15 -0.29
CA ALA A 119 2.34 10.89 0.19
C ALA A 119 1.49 10.05 1.15
N ALA A 120 1.23 8.78 0.82
CA ALA A 120 0.54 7.84 1.69
C ALA A 120 1.29 7.62 3.00
N SER A 121 2.61 7.41 2.92
CA SER A 121 3.47 7.16 4.10
C SER A 121 3.52 8.38 5.02
N ILE A 122 3.62 9.58 4.46
CA ILE A 122 3.58 10.83 5.23
C ILE A 122 2.22 11.00 5.91
N GLY A 123 1.12 10.80 5.19
CA GLY A 123 -0.23 10.90 5.74
C GLY A 123 -0.49 9.88 6.86
N ALA A 124 -0.08 8.63 6.65
CA ALA A 124 -0.12 7.58 7.68
C ALA A 124 0.73 7.95 8.91
N GLY A 125 1.95 8.43 8.68
CA GLY A 125 2.88 8.86 9.71
C GLY A 125 2.38 10.04 10.54
N LEU A 126 1.70 11.00 9.90
CA LEU A 126 1.09 12.14 10.60
C LEU A 126 -0.03 11.68 11.55
N VAL A 127 -0.95 10.82 11.10
CA VAL A 127 -2.01 10.30 11.95
C VAL A 127 -1.42 9.46 13.10
N LEU A 128 -0.47 8.58 12.79
CA LEU A 128 0.22 7.80 13.82
C LEU A 128 0.96 8.70 14.81
N GLY A 129 1.65 9.73 14.32
CA GLY A 129 2.35 10.70 15.16
C GLY A 129 1.41 11.45 16.10
N LEU A 130 0.24 11.88 15.62
CA LEU A 130 -0.80 12.50 16.46
C LEU A 130 -1.29 11.54 17.53
N ILE A 131 -1.54 10.27 17.19
CA ILE A 131 -1.97 9.26 18.14
C ILE A 131 -0.90 9.03 19.20
N LEU A 132 0.37 8.93 18.82
CA LEU A 132 1.48 8.74 19.75
C LEU A 132 1.66 9.97 20.66
N LEU A 133 1.50 11.18 20.12
CA LEU A 133 1.60 12.42 20.90
C LEU A 133 0.53 12.51 21.97
N VAL A 134 -0.74 12.25 21.62
CA VAL A 134 -1.86 12.25 22.54
C VAL A 134 -1.80 11.03 23.46
N GLY A 135 -1.40 9.88 22.92
CA GLY A 135 -1.28 8.60 23.64
C GLY A 135 -0.29 8.63 24.80
N ARG A 136 0.72 9.51 24.76
CA ARG A 136 1.65 9.72 25.91
C ARG A 136 0.92 10.14 27.19
N ARG A 137 -0.25 10.75 27.08
CA ARG A 137 -1.07 11.19 28.21
C ARG A 137 -2.21 10.22 28.55
N VAL A 138 -2.41 9.21 27.74
CA VAL A 138 -3.51 8.23 27.87
C VAL A 138 -2.96 6.92 28.41
N LYS A 139 -3.45 6.51 29.58
CA LYS A 139 -3.03 5.25 30.23
C LYS A 139 -3.86 4.04 29.79
N ASN A 140 -5.04 4.26 29.20
CA ASN A 140 -5.97 3.19 28.86
C ASN A 140 -5.88 2.85 27.35
N PRO A 141 -5.55 1.60 26.99
CA PRO A 141 -5.50 1.18 25.59
C PRO A 141 -6.81 1.39 24.81
N THR A 142 -7.96 1.20 25.47
CA THR A 142 -9.27 1.42 24.82
C THR A 142 -9.47 2.89 24.41
N THR A 143 -9.03 3.83 25.23
CA THR A 143 -9.08 5.26 24.89
C THR A 143 -8.19 5.56 23.68
N LEU A 144 -7.04 4.90 23.56
CA LEU A 144 -6.15 5.05 22.40
C LEU A 144 -6.82 4.55 21.11
N LEU A 145 -7.56 3.44 21.18
CA LEU A 145 -8.35 2.96 20.03
C LEU A 145 -9.42 3.96 19.60
N ILE A 146 -10.16 4.51 20.56
CA ILE A 146 -11.20 5.51 20.28
C ILE A 146 -10.59 6.75 19.64
N LEU A 147 -9.46 7.23 20.14
CA LEU A 147 -8.74 8.36 19.55
C LEU A 147 -8.28 8.04 18.12
N GLY A 148 -7.78 6.84 17.87
CA GLY A 148 -7.41 6.38 16.52
C GLY A 148 -8.58 6.43 15.55
N LEU A 149 -9.74 5.93 15.95
CA LEU A 149 -10.97 6.01 15.17
C LEU A 149 -11.40 7.46 14.91
N MET A 150 -11.34 8.33 15.93
CA MET A 150 -11.69 9.75 15.78
C MET A 150 -10.76 10.46 14.76
N PHE A 151 -9.45 10.27 14.88
CA PHE A 151 -8.50 10.83 13.91
C PHE A 151 -8.71 10.23 12.51
N GLY A 152 -9.01 8.95 12.42
CA GLY A 152 -9.35 8.28 11.16
C GLY A 152 -10.59 8.89 10.51
N TYR A 153 -11.66 9.10 11.26
CA TYR A 153 -12.88 9.76 10.75
C TYR A 153 -12.63 11.22 10.38
N ALA A 154 -11.85 11.96 11.14
CA ALA A 154 -11.48 13.32 10.79
C ALA A 154 -10.70 13.38 9.46
N ALA A 155 -9.70 12.50 9.28
CA ALA A 155 -8.96 12.38 8.03
C ALA A 155 -9.89 12.01 6.85
N SER A 156 -10.80 11.06 7.06
CA SER A 156 -11.79 10.66 6.04
C SER A 156 -12.75 11.78 5.68
N ALA A 157 -13.18 12.60 6.65
CA ALA A 157 -14.04 13.75 6.39
C ALA A 157 -13.34 14.80 5.51
N VAL A 158 -12.05 15.09 5.80
CA VAL A 158 -11.24 16.00 4.96
C VAL A 158 -11.07 15.42 3.55
N THR A 159 -10.79 14.12 3.44
CA THR A 159 -10.70 13.44 2.13
C THR A 159 -12.00 13.57 1.34
N SER A 160 -13.15 13.38 1.99
CA SER A 160 -14.47 13.53 1.34
C SER A 160 -14.73 14.95 0.84
N LEU A 161 -14.30 15.97 1.60
CA LEU A 161 -14.38 17.37 1.14
C LEU A 161 -13.47 17.62 -0.08
N LEU A 162 -12.25 17.08 -0.09
CA LEU A 162 -11.36 17.19 -1.24
C LEU A 162 -11.96 16.54 -2.49
N ILE A 163 -12.56 15.36 -2.35
CA ILE A 163 -13.27 14.68 -3.44
C ILE A 163 -14.41 15.54 -3.96
N TYR A 164 -15.23 16.10 -3.09
CA TYR A 164 -16.39 16.91 -3.47
C TYR A 164 -16.00 18.14 -4.34
N PHE A 165 -14.87 18.78 -4.06
CA PHE A 165 -14.40 19.95 -4.79
C PHE A 165 -13.45 19.63 -5.95
N SER A 166 -13.23 18.35 -6.26
CA SER A 166 -12.22 17.93 -7.24
C SER A 166 -12.83 17.65 -8.62
N LEU A 167 -11.96 17.70 -9.64
CA LEU A 167 -12.33 17.34 -11.00
C LEU A 167 -12.51 15.82 -11.15
N PRO A 168 -13.43 15.34 -12.02
CA PRO A 168 -13.72 13.91 -12.21
C PRO A 168 -12.48 13.06 -12.51
N GLU A 169 -11.54 13.56 -13.33
CA GLU A 169 -10.33 12.85 -13.73
C GLU A 169 -9.42 12.54 -12.51
N ARG A 170 -9.37 13.48 -11.56
CA ARG A 170 -8.59 13.31 -10.31
C ARG A 170 -9.28 12.38 -9.35
N ILE A 171 -10.60 12.46 -9.25
CA ILE A 171 -11.40 11.53 -8.46
C ILE A 171 -11.18 10.12 -8.98
N GLN A 172 -11.16 9.92 -10.30
CA GLN A 172 -10.87 8.64 -10.91
C GLN A 172 -9.47 8.14 -10.56
N ALA A 173 -8.44 8.99 -10.67
CA ALA A 173 -7.06 8.62 -10.32
C ALA A 173 -6.93 8.20 -8.84
N TYR A 174 -7.52 8.98 -7.93
CA TYR A 174 -7.59 8.64 -6.51
C TYR A 174 -8.33 7.32 -6.25
N THR A 175 -9.46 7.12 -6.92
CA THR A 175 -10.28 5.91 -6.77
C THR A 175 -9.53 4.66 -7.24
N VAL A 176 -8.86 4.73 -8.40
CA VAL A 176 -8.03 3.63 -8.91
C VAL A 176 -6.90 3.29 -7.93
N TRP A 177 -6.25 4.33 -7.38
CA TRP A 177 -5.22 4.11 -6.35
C TRP A 177 -5.80 3.45 -5.09
N SER A 178 -7.00 3.87 -4.64
CA SER A 178 -7.62 3.36 -3.41
C SER A 178 -7.99 1.88 -3.45
N TYR A 179 -8.20 1.31 -4.64
CA TYR A 179 -8.43 -0.14 -4.79
C TYR A 179 -7.18 -0.96 -4.51
N GLY A 180 -6.00 -0.36 -4.61
CA GLY A 180 -4.72 -1.05 -4.42
C GLY A 180 -4.42 -2.08 -5.52
N SER A 181 -3.16 -2.18 -5.92
CA SER A 181 -2.73 -3.20 -6.87
C SER A 181 -1.22 -3.43 -6.77
N PHE A 182 -0.81 -4.69 -6.89
CA PHE A 182 0.60 -5.03 -7.06
C PHE A 182 1.00 -5.17 -8.53
N SER A 183 0.08 -4.93 -9.49
CA SER A 183 0.34 -5.20 -10.92
C SER A 183 1.33 -4.24 -11.55
N GLY A 184 1.46 -3.03 -11.03
CA GLY A 184 2.35 -1.99 -11.53
C GLY A 184 3.74 -1.99 -10.90
N VAL A 185 4.03 -2.89 -9.95
CA VAL A 185 5.31 -2.87 -9.23
C VAL A 185 6.46 -3.29 -10.13
N THR A 186 7.48 -2.44 -10.23
CA THR A 186 8.72 -2.66 -10.98
C THR A 186 9.89 -2.97 -10.06
N TRP A 187 10.98 -3.51 -10.62
CA TRP A 187 12.20 -3.76 -9.86
C TRP A 187 12.81 -2.49 -9.24
N SER A 188 12.66 -1.33 -9.90
CA SER A 188 13.13 -0.05 -9.38
C SER A 188 12.38 0.36 -8.11
N GLN A 189 11.08 0.12 -8.06
CA GLN A 189 10.24 0.40 -6.89
C GLN A 189 10.48 -0.59 -5.74
N LEU A 190 10.79 -1.85 -6.05
CA LEU A 190 11.05 -2.88 -5.04
C LEU A 190 12.40 -2.70 -4.33
N ARG A 191 13.33 -1.94 -4.92
CA ARG A 191 14.66 -1.66 -4.35
C ARG A 191 14.67 -0.50 -3.36
N VAL A 192 13.63 0.30 -3.32
CA VAL A 192 13.45 1.45 -2.41
C VAL A 192 12.69 1.03 -1.17
#